data_69508a899b79f3c87020521f5820fe6d
#
_entry.id   69508a899b79f3c87020521f5820fe6d
#
_cell.length_a   1.000
_cell.length_b   1.000
_cell.length_c   1.000
_cell.angle_alpha   90.00
_cell.angle_beta   90.00
_cell.angle_gamma   90.00
#
_symmetry.space_group_name_H-M   'P 1'
#
loop_
_entity.id
_entity.type
_entity.pdbx_description
1 polymer ?
#
loop_
_entity_poly.entity_id
_entity_poly.type
_entity_poly.pdbx_seq_one_letter_code
_entity_poly.pdbx_strand_id
1 'polypeptide(L)'
;MTNSWHESVSPLFTVLEYLGTFAGAISGVRLACQKRFDWFGAYVIGFVTALGGGTLRDVMLRVHPFWMEEGSYVLTTFLAVVAVWLFGRKFISGQITWFVFDTIAISVFMIIGLEKTIVVLESQARAAGLVQTNCAWWVAVTMGVITAVFGGVLRDICINEIPLIFRKELYAMACSAGGLLWYALYWCGVEDAYVRYIASVLFIFAIRALAIKYHLGVPVLSGRGQHIHMHKKQRKVT
;
A
#
# COMPACT_ATOMS: atom_id res chain seq x y z
N MET A 1 5.18 1.58 27.17
CA MET A 1 5.64 2.72 26.33
C MET A 1 4.55 2.96 25.31
N THR A 2 3.66 3.91 25.59
CA THR A 2 2.61 4.32 24.67
C THR A 2 3.26 4.89 23.42
N ASN A 3 2.84 4.42 22.26
CA ASN A 3 3.40 4.83 20.97
C ASN A 3 3.18 6.34 20.77
N SER A 4 4.23 7.11 20.88
CA SER A 4 4.23 8.56 20.60
C SER A 4 3.87 8.89 19.14
N TRP A 5 3.69 7.86 18.28
CA TRP A 5 3.29 8.04 16.90
C TRP A 5 1.94 8.75 16.78
N HIS A 6 0.89 8.25 17.46
CA HIS A 6 -0.45 8.86 17.40
C HIS A 6 -0.52 10.25 18.03
N GLU A 7 0.35 10.55 19.00
CA GLU A 7 0.44 11.89 19.59
C GLU A 7 1.15 12.90 18.68
N SER A 8 2.04 12.41 17.79
CA SER A 8 2.82 13.24 16.88
C SER A 8 2.17 13.43 15.51
N VAL A 9 1.12 12.66 15.21
CA VAL A 9 0.46 12.64 13.90
C VAL A 9 -0.79 13.48 13.93
N SER A 10 -0.95 14.34 12.93
CA SER A 10 -2.14 15.16 12.81
C SER A 10 -3.39 14.32 12.52
N PRO A 11 -4.59 14.82 12.86
CA PRO A 11 -5.86 14.15 12.60
C PRO A 11 -6.05 13.71 11.13
N LEU A 12 -5.47 14.45 10.19
CA LEU A 12 -5.55 14.10 8.77
C LEU A 12 -4.86 12.77 8.45
N PHE A 13 -3.68 12.53 9.01
CA PHE A 13 -2.96 11.26 8.78
C PHE A 13 -3.77 10.07 9.30
N THR A 14 -4.37 10.21 10.47
CA THR A 14 -5.25 9.19 11.04
C THR A 14 -6.44 8.89 10.11
N VAL A 15 -7.11 9.92 9.62
CA VAL A 15 -8.22 9.75 8.66
C VAL A 15 -7.76 9.04 7.39
N LEU A 16 -6.60 9.44 6.86
CA LEU A 16 -6.05 8.83 5.64
C LEU A 16 -5.64 7.36 5.88
N GLU A 17 -5.13 7.03 7.07
CA GLU A 17 -4.79 5.65 7.44
C GLU A 17 -6.04 4.76 7.48
N TYR A 18 -7.16 5.24 8.06
CA TYR A 18 -8.44 4.52 8.00
C TYR A 18 -8.99 4.39 6.58
N LEU A 19 -8.88 5.44 5.76
CA LEU A 19 -9.27 5.38 4.35
C LEU A 19 -8.43 4.36 3.58
N GLY A 20 -7.12 4.34 3.79
CA GLY A 20 -6.21 3.36 3.21
C GLY A 20 -6.55 1.92 3.65
N THR A 21 -6.81 1.74 4.96
CA THR A 21 -7.22 0.45 5.53
C THR A 21 -8.54 -0.04 4.92
N PHE A 22 -9.54 0.83 4.84
CA PHE A 22 -10.83 0.50 4.26
C PHE A 22 -10.71 0.16 2.77
N ALA A 23 -9.97 0.95 2.00
CA ALA A 23 -9.72 0.72 0.59
C ALA A 23 -8.94 -0.59 0.35
N GLY A 24 -7.90 -0.86 1.14
CA GLY A 24 -7.13 -2.10 1.09
C GLY A 24 -7.99 -3.33 1.40
N ALA A 25 -8.85 -3.23 2.42
CA ALA A 25 -9.78 -4.30 2.76
C ALA A 25 -10.78 -4.57 1.63
N ILE A 26 -11.39 -3.54 1.04
CA ILE A 26 -12.28 -3.69 -0.13
C ILE A 26 -11.55 -4.38 -1.29
N SER A 27 -10.30 -3.98 -1.57
CA SER A 27 -9.49 -4.62 -2.61
C SER A 27 -9.33 -6.12 -2.37
N GLY A 28 -9.04 -6.53 -1.12
CA GLY A 28 -8.90 -7.94 -0.73
C GLY A 28 -10.21 -8.71 -0.80
N VAL A 29 -11.25 -8.20 -0.15
CA VAL A 29 -12.58 -8.83 -0.10
C VAL A 29 -13.14 -9.06 -1.51
N ARG A 30 -12.99 -8.07 -2.40
CA ARG A 30 -13.44 -8.19 -3.77
C ARG A 30 -12.78 -9.37 -4.50
N LEU A 31 -11.47 -9.53 -4.37
CA LEU A 31 -10.75 -10.65 -5.00
C LEU A 31 -11.15 -12.00 -4.38
N ALA A 32 -11.36 -12.06 -3.07
CA ALA A 32 -11.88 -13.24 -2.40
C ALA A 32 -13.28 -13.64 -2.93
N CYS A 33 -14.16 -12.66 -3.13
CA CYS A 33 -15.48 -12.89 -3.74
C CYS A 33 -15.39 -13.46 -5.16
N GLN A 34 -14.43 -13.01 -5.98
CA GLN A 34 -14.20 -13.55 -7.32
C GLN A 34 -13.73 -15.02 -7.29
N LYS A 35 -13.02 -15.41 -6.22
CA LYS A 35 -12.58 -16.79 -5.98
C LYS A 35 -13.63 -17.62 -5.23
N ARG A 36 -14.82 -17.07 -5.00
CA ARG A 36 -15.93 -17.72 -4.29
C ARG A 36 -15.60 -18.18 -2.86
N PHE A 37 -14.79 -17.38 -2.16
CA PHE A 37 -14.54 -17.61 -0.74
C PHE A 37 -15.82 -17.32 0.06
N ASP A 38 -15.98 -17.99 1.19
CA ASP A 38 -17.03 -17.70 2.14
C ASP A 38 -16.80 -16.35 2.85
N TRP A 39 -17.73 -15.96 3.69
CA TRP A 39 -17.69 -14.70 4.41
C TRP A 39 -16.45 -14.55 5.28
N PHE A 40 -16.10 -15.62 5.98
CA PHE A 40 -14.94 -15.60 6.88
C PHE A 40 -13.64 -15.53 6.07
N GLY A 41 -13.53 -16.33 5.02
CA GLY A 41 -12.39 -16.28 4.11
C GLY A 41 -12.24 -14.91 3.44
N ALA A 42 -13.35 -14.28 3.01
CA ALA A 42 -13.34 -12.95 2.44
C ALA A 42 -12.87 -11.88 3.47
N TYR A 43 -13.33 -12.01 4.73
CA TYR A 43 -12.86 -11.15 5.83
C TYR A 43 -11.36 -11.30 6.08
N VAL A 44 -10.87 -12.56 6.17
CA VAL A 44 -9.44 -12.83 6.38
C VAL A 44 -8.59 -12.24 5.26
N ILE A 45 -8.99 -12.40 4.00
CA ILE A 45 -8.27 -11.81 2.85
C ILE A 45 -8.29 -10.28 2.91
N GLY A 46 -9.43 -9.67 3.26
CA GLY A 46 -9.53 -8.23 3.46
C GLY A 46 -8.60 -7.72 4.56
N PHE A 47 -8.62 -8.41 5.71
CA PHE A 47 -7.76 -8.12 6.86
C PHE A 47 -6.28 -8.20 6.50
N VAL A 48 -5.85 -9.31 5.91
CA VAL A 48 -4.45 -9.52 5.50
C VAL A 48 -4.02 -8.48 4.47
N THR A 49 -4.90 -8.12 3.53
CA THR A 49 -4.60 -7.10 2.52
C THR A 49 -4.39 -5.72 3.13
N ALA A 50 -5.27 -5.33 4.04
CA ALA A 50 -5.26 -4.00 4.65
C ALA A 50 -4.18 -3.82 5.71
N LEU A 51 -3.95 -4.83 6.54
CA LEU A 51 -3.10 -4.71 7.72
C LEU A 51 -1.75 -5.41 7.58
N GLY A 52 -1.60 -6.35 6.63
CA GLY A 52 -0.41 -7.19 6.50
C GLY A 52 0.88 -6.41 6.22
N GLY A 53 0.82 -5.38 5.38
CA GLY A 53 2.00 -4.56 5.07
C GLY A 53 2.47 -3.74 6.26
N GLY A 54 1.54 -3.09 6.97
CA GLY A 54 1.84 -2.35 8.20
C GLY A 54 2.32 -3.26 9.34
N THR A 55 1.77 -4.48 9.44
CA THR A 55 2.21 -5.49 10.41
C THR A 55 3.67 -5.88 10.15
N LEU A 56 4.03 -6.17 8.89
CA LEU A 56 5.41 -6.50 8.56
C LEU A 56 6.36 -5.35 8.89
N ARG A 57 6.00 -4.11 8.52
CA ARG A 57 6.76 -2.91 8.87
C ARG A 57 7.00 -2.83 10.39
N ASP A 58 5.91 -2.93 11.18
CA ASP A 58 5.99 -2.75 12.63
C ASP A 58 6.86 -3.84 13.29
N VAL A 59 6.75 -5.09 12.84
CA VAL A 59 7.63 -6.19 13.28
C VAL A 59 9.10 -5.91 12.94
N MET A 60 9.39 -5.42 11.71
CA MET A 60 10.76 -5.07 11.32
C MET A 60 11.31 -3.88 12.13
N LEU A 61 10.46 -2.93 12.50
CA LEU A 61 10.82 -1.81 13.36
C LEU A 61 10.86 -2.16 14.85
N ARG A 62 10.55 -3.42 15.22
CA ARG A 62 10.49 -3.91 16.60
C ARG A 62 9.50 -3.11 17.47
N VAL A 63 8.37 -2.75 16.90
CA VAL A 63 7.24 -2.16 17.60
C VAL A 63 6.03 -3.07 17.51
N HIS A 64 5.05 -2.88 18.38
CA HIS A 64 3.80 -3.63 18.30
C HIS A 64 3.04 -3.28 17.02
N PRO A 65 2.42 -4.26 16.33
CA PRO A 65 1.55 -3.99 15.20
C PRO A 65 0.44 -3.02 15.58
N PHE A 66 0.26 -1.98 14.79
CA PHE A 66 -0.65 -0.85 15.07
C PHE A 66 -2.10 -1.26 15.38
N TRP A 67 -2.61 -2.28 14.71
CA TRP A 67 -3.97 -2.81 14.91
C TRP A 67 -4.14 -3.58 16.23
N MET A 68 -3.06 -4.03 16.87
CA MET A 68 -3.10 -4.63 18.21
C MET A 68 -3.22 -3.58 19.31
N GLU A 69 -2.77 -2.36 19.06
CA GLU A 69 -2.90 -1.24 19.98
C GLU A 69 -4.28 -0.56 19.82
N GLU A 70 -4.78 -0.51 18.60
CA GLU A 70 -6.05 0.16 18.28
C GLU A 70 -6.97 -0.76 17.47
N GLY A 71 -7.95 -1.37 18.16
CA GLY A 71 -8.89 -2.33 17.55
C GLY A 71 -9.83 -1.75 16.50
N SER A 72 -9.92 -0.43 16.38
CA SER A 72 -10.69 0.28 15.35
C SER A 72 -10.25 -0.06 13.91
N TYR A 73 -8.98 -0.41 13.69
CA TYR A 73 -8.51 -0.92 12.39
C TYR A 73 -9.14 -2.27 12.03
N VAL A 74 -9.28 -3.15 13.01
CA VAL A 74 -9.96 -4.45 12.85
C VAL A 74 -11.44 -4.23 12.51
N LEU A 75 -12.09 -3.30 13.21
CA LEU A 75 -13.48 -2.91 12.90
C LEU A 75 -13.60 -2.31 11.49
N THR A 76 -12.65 -1.48 11.06
CA THR A 76 -12.64 -0.88 9.73
C THR A 76 -12.57 -1.95 8.63
N THR A 77 -11.75 -3.00 8.81
CA THR A 77 -11.72 -4.13 7.86
C THR A 77 -13.04 -4.89 7.84
N PHE A 78 -13.69 -5.07 8.98
CA PHE A 78 -15.02 -5.69 9.06
C PHE A 78 -16.08 -4.86 8.34
N LEU A 79 -16.08 -3.54 8.55
CA LEU A 79 -17.00 -2.63 7.85
C LEU A 79 -16.80 -2.64 6.34
N ALA A 80 -15.58 -2.86 5.84
CA ALA A 80 -15.32 -3.03 4.41
C ALA A 80 -15.99 -4.29 3.85
N VAL A 81 -15.99 -5.41 4.60
CA VAL A 81 -16.74 -6.63 4.20
C VAL A 81 -18.24 -6.35 4.11
N VAL A 82 -18.79 -5.67 5.12
CA VAL A 82 -20.21 -5.28 5.14
C VAL A 82 -20.54 -4.37 3.96
N ALA A 83 -19.67 -3.40 3.67
CA ALA A 83 -19.84 -2.51 2.53
C ALA A 83 -19.85 -3.26 1.18
N VAL A 84 -18.92 -4.20 1.00
CA VAL A 84 -18.89 -5.05 -0.22
C VAL A 84 -20.13 -5.93 -0.30
N TRP A 85 -20.66 -6.41 0.82
CA TRP A 85 -21.90 -7.19 0.84
C TRP A 85 -23.13 -6.35 0.45
N LEU A 86 -23.28 -5.17 1.04
CA LEU A 86 -24.43 -4.30 0.77
C LEU A 86 -24.43 -3.73 -0.66
N PHE A 87 -23.25 -3.36 -1.16
CA PHE A 87 -23.08 -2.71 -2.45
C PHE A 87 -22.44 -3.62 -3.51
N GLY A 88 -22.36 -4.91 -3.28
CA GLY A 88 -21.55 -5.91 -3.96
C GLY A 88 -21.53 -5.84 -5.49
N ARG A 89 -22.68 -5.64 -6.14
CA ARG A 89 -22.73 -5.53 -7.61
C ARG A 89 -21.88 -4.38 -8.13
N LYS A 90 -21.86 -3.22 -7.44
CA LYS A 90 -21.06 -2.06 -7.84
C LYS A 90 -19.57 -2.24 -7.55
N PHE A 91 -19.22 -2.88 -6.42
CA PHE A 91 -17.83 -3.08 -6.01
C PHE A 91 -17.17 -4.28 -6.69
N ILE A 92 -17.90 -5.34 -7.01
CA ILE A 92 -17.35 -6.58 -7.54
C ILE A 92 -17.19 -6.55 -9.07
N SER A 93 -18.07 -5.89 -9.81
CA SER A 93 -18.18 -6.04 -11.27
C SER A 93 -17.18 -5.24 -12.10
N GLY A 94 -16.50 -4.23 -11.55
CA GLY A 94 -15.63 -3.34 -12.32
C GLY A 94 -14.12 -3.60 -12.13
N GLN A 95 -13.36 -3.84 -13.19
CA GLN A 95 -11.88 -3.86 -13.10
C GLN A 95 -11.34 -2.50 -12.65
N ILE A 96 -11.98 -1.40 -13.05
CA ILE A 96 -11.62 -0.04 -12.64
C ILE A 96 -11.78 0.13 -11.13
N THR A 97 -12.84 -0.41 -10.53
CA THR A 97 -13.11 -0.30 -9.11
C THR A 97 -11.99 -0.91 -8.26
N TRP A 98 -11.55 -2.14 -8.61
CA TRP A 98 -10.43 -2.78 -7.93
C TRP A 98 -9.15 -1.94 -8.02
N PHE A 99 -8.83 -1.47 -9.21
CA PHE A 99 -7.66 -0.64 -9.43
C PHE A 99 -7.67 0.63 -8.57
N VAL A 100 -8.82 1.32 -8.50
CA VAL A 100 -8.94 2.56 -7.72
C VAL A 100 -8.72 2.29 -6.23
N PHE A 101 -9.38 1.29 -5.65
CA PHE A 101 -9.22 0.97 -4.23
C PHE A 101 -7.81 0.48 -3.90
N ASP A 102 -7.21 -0.37 -4.73
CA ASP A 102 -5.84 -0.82 -4.56
C ASP A 102 -4.86 0.35 -4.66
N THR A 103 -5.04 1.24 -5.65
CA THR A 103 -4.17 2.40 -5.83
C THR A 103 -4.27 3.40 -4.69
N ILE A 104 -5.47 3.67 -4.17
CA ILE A 104 -5.66 4.52 -2.98
C ILE A 104 -4.90 3.92 -1.81
N ALA A 105 -5.12 2.62 -1.53
CA ALA A 105 -4.47 1.96 -0.40
C ALA A 105 -2.95 2.05 -0.47
N ILE A 106 -2.34 1.67 -1.60
CA ILE A 106 -0.88 1.68 -1.71
C ILE A 106 -0.28 3.10 -1.69
N SER A 107 -0.97 4.08 -2.27
CA SER A 107 -0.50 5.46 -2.28
C SER A 107 -0.44 6.04 -0.86
N VAL A 108 -1.48 5.80 -0.07
CA VAL A 108 -1.58 6.23 1.31
C VAL A 108 -0.58 5.48 2.19
N PHE A 109 -0.56 4.14 2.10
CA PHE A 109 0.34 3.33 2.93
C PHE A 109 1.81 3.51 2.61
N MET A 110 2.17 3.89 1.38
CA MET A 110 3.55 4.24 1.04
C MET A 110 4.07 5.38 1.91
N ILE A 111 3.32 6.47 1.99
CA ILE A 111 3.78 7.66 2.70
C ILE A 111 3.64 7.49 4.22
N ILE A 112 2.55 6.87 4.69
CA ILE A 112 2.42 6.52 6.12
C ILE A 112 3.56 5.61 6.57
N GLY A 113 3.88 4.59 5.78
CA GLY A 113 4.97 3.66 6.10
C GLY A 113 6.34 4.33 6.13
N LEU A 114 6.59 5.26 5.20
CA LEU A 114 7.80 6.07 5.15
C LEU A 114 7.92 6.97 6.39
N GLU A 115 6.90 7.76 6.70
CA GLU A 115 6.92 8.70 7.82
C GLU A 115 6.98 7.98 9.18
N LYS A 116 6.18 6.94 9.39
CA LYS A 116 6.23 6.13 10.61
C LYS A 116 7.62 5.54 10.82
N THR A 117 8.28 5.09 9.76
CA THR A 117 9.65 4.57 9.86
C THR A 117 10.62 5.63 10.35
N ILE A 118 10.55 6.85 9.82
CA ILE A 118 11.39 7.96 10.27
C ILE A 118 11.17 8.22 11.76
N VAL A 119 9.92 8.42 12.19
CA VAL A 119 9.58 8.75 13.57
C VAL A 119 10.03 7.65 14.53
N VAL A 120 9.77 6.37 14.21
CA VAL A 120 10.13 5.25 15.08
C VAL A 120 11.64 5.11 15.21
N LEU A 121 12.40 5.15 14.11
CA LEU A 121 13.86 5.01 14.16
C LEU A 121 14.52 6.20 14.88
N GLU A 122 14.03 7.41 14.65
CA GLU A 122 14.54 8.58 15.37
C GLU A 122 14.23 8.53 16.87
N SER A 123 13.03 8.06 17.26
CA SER A 123 12.67 7.89 18.66
C SER A 123 13.51 6.83 19.36
N GLN A 124 13.74 5.69 18.71
CA GLN A 124 14.60 4.63 19.21
C GLN A 124 16.05 5.10 19.39
N ALA A 125 16.53 5.87 18.46
CA ALA A 125 17.88 6.41 18.51
C ALA A 125 18.06 7.46 19.64
N ARG A 126 17.09 8.34 19.82
CA ARG A 126 17.07 9.27 20.97
C ARG A 126 17.04 8.51 22.29
N ALA A 127 16.24 7.45 22.39
CA ALA A 127 16.19 6.59 23.58
C ALA A 127 17.52 5.88 23.86
N ALA A 128 18.30 5.58 22.81
CA ALA A 128 19.65 5.00 22.91
C ALA A 128 20.76 6.04 23.22
N GLY A 129 20.42 7.33 23.41
CA GLY A 129 21.39 8.39 23.69
C GLY A 129 22.22 8.84 22.50
N LEU A 130 21.84 8.49 21.28
CA LEU A 130 22.54 8.90 20.05
C LEU A 130 22.13 10.35 19.68
N VAL A 131 23.13 11.23 19.56
CA VAL A 131 22.91 12.69 19.43
C VAL A 131 22.44 13.08 18.01
N GLN A 132 22.74 12.29 16.99
CA GLN A 132 22.29 12.51 15.61
C GLN A 132 21.92 11.18 14.95
N THR A 133 20.65 11.03 14.66
CA THR A 133 20.18 9.90 13.84
C THR A 133 19.07 10.37 12.92
N ASN A 134 19.48 10.85 11.78
CA ASN A 134 18.56 10.98 10.67
C ASN A 134 18.35 9.58 10.09
N CYS A 135 17.10 9.13 10.04
CA CYS A 135 16.75 7.92 9.32
C CYS A 135 17.26 8.03 7.88
N ALA A 136 18.04 7.05 7.45
CA ALA A 136 18.52 7.04 6.08
C ALA A 136 17.34 6.99 5.10
N TRP A 137 17.32 7.90 4.14
CA TRP A 137 16.22 8.06 3.18
C TRP A 137 15.84 6.75 2.47
N TRP A 138 16.83 5.93 2.10
CA TRP A 138 16.60 4.64 1.44
C TRP A 138 15.90 3.62 2.36
N VAL A 139 16.16 3.65 3.67
CA VAL A 139 15.47 2.81 4.65
C VAL A 139 14.00 3.22 4.71
N ALA A 140 13.72 4.50 4.88
CA ALA A 140 12.35 5.00 4.96
C ALA A 140 11.56 4.72 3.68
N VAL A 141 12.15 4.94 2.50
CA VAL A 141 11.52 4.63 1.21
C VAL A 141 11.25 3.13 1.09
N THR A 142 12.22 2.28 1.42
CA THR A 142 12.04 0.82 1.35
C THR A 142 10.94 0.33 2.28
N MET A 143 10.90 0.83 3.51
CA MET A 143 9.86 0.47 4.48
C MET A 143 8.48 0.98 4.07
N GLY A 144 8.41 2.15 3.44
CA GLY A 144 7.19 2.65 2.81
C GLY A 144 6.70 1.71 1.70
N VAL A 145 7.58 1.29 0.80
CA VAL A 145 7.25 0.31 -0.26
C VAL A 145 6.78 -1.01 0.33
N ILE A 146 7.48 -1.55 1.33
CA ILE A 146 7.07 -2.77 2.03
C ILE A 146 5.67 -2.61 2.61
N THR A 147 5.42 -1.49 3.30
CA THR A 147 4.10 -1.20 3.91
C THR A 147 3.00 -1.19 2.86
N ALA A 148 3.23 -0.52 1.73
CA ALA A 148 2.25 -0.37 0.66
C ALA A 148 1.95 -1.67 -0.07
N VAL A 149 2.99 -2.45 -0.38
CA VAL A 149 2.91 -3.55 -1.36
C VAL A 149 2.67 -4.90 -0.70
N PHE A 150 3.21 -5.12 0.50
CA PHE A 150 3.26 -6.45 1.10
C PHE A 150 1.88 -7.02 1.47
N GLY A 151 0.92 -6.16 1.86
CA GLY A 151 -0.46 -6.59 2.07
C GLY A 151 -1.08 -7.20 0.81
N GLY A 152 -0.84 -6.57 -0.36
CA GLY A 152 -1.24 -7.10 -1.66
C GLY A 152 -0.51 -8.39 -2.04
N VAL A 153 0.78 -8.51 -1.71
CA VAL A 153 1.55 -9.75 -1.93
C VAL A 153 0.96 -10.90 -1.12
N LEU A 154 0.71 -10.71 0.17
CA LEU A 154 0.08 -11.72 1.02
C LEU A 154 -1.31 -12.12 0.49
N ARG A 155 -2.13 -11.13 0.13
CA ARG A 155 -3.44 -11.37 -0.51
C ARG A 155 -3.31 -12.30 -1.70
N ASP A 156 -2.45 -11.95 -2.66
CA ASP A 156 -2.30 -12.67 -3.92
C ASP A 156 -1.80 -14.10 -3.68
N ILE A 157 -0.86 -14.30 -2.74
CA ILE A 157 -0.40 -15.63 -2.33
C ILE A 157 -1.56 -16.43 -1.71
N CYS A 158 -2.34 -15.84 -0.79
CA CYS A 158 -3.46 -16.53 -0.15
C CYS A 158 -4.56 -16.96 -1.14
N ILE A 159 -4.77 -16.20 -2.22
CA ILE A 159 -5.75 -16.56 -3.27
C ILE A 159 -5.13 -17.38 -4.41
N ASN A 160 -3.88 -17.81 -4.27
CA ASN A 160 -3.11 -18.57 -5.26
C ASN A 160 -2.98 -17.85 -6.62
N GLU A 161 -2.64 -16.56 -6.57
CA GLU A 161 -2.35 -15.72 -7.74
C GLU A 161 -0.90 -15.26 -7.72
N ILE A 162 -0.34 -14.97 -8.88
CA ILE A 162 0.98 -14.35 -8.97
C ILE A 162 0.89 -12.91 -8.45
N PRO A 163 1.64 -12.53 -7.40
CA PRO A 163 1.60 -11.18 -6.87
C PRO A 163 1.83 -10.09 -7.91
N LEU A 164 1.08 -8.99 -7.80
CA LEU A 164 1.14 -7.86 -8.73
C LEU A 164 2.54 -7.28 -8.89
N ILE A 165 3.34 -7.30 -7.82
CA ILE A 165 4.73 -6.82 -7.83
C ILE A 165 5.61 -7.54 -8.86
N PHE A 166 5.28 -8.79 -9.19
CA PHE A 166 6.00 -9.61 -10.19
C PHE A 166 5.36 -9.55 -11.58
N ARG A 167 4.23 -8.89 -11.71
CA ARG A 167 3.61 -8.65 -13.02
C ARG A 167 4.24 -7.42 -13.68
N LYS A 168 3.98 -7.22 -14.97
CA LYS A 168 4.57 -6.14 -15.80
C LYS A 168 4.13 -4.72 -15.41
N GLU A 169 3.44 -4.54 -14.31
CA GLU A 169 2.87 -3.25 -13.93
C GLU A 169 3.88 -2.39 -13.15
N LEU A 170 3.78 -1.08 -13.32
CA LEU A 170 4.55 -0.10 -12.53
C LEU A 170 3.95 0.00 -11.11
N TYR A 171 3.99 -1.09 -10.33
CA TYR A 171 3.36 -1.19 -9.02
C TYR A 171 4.28 -0.63 -7.91
N ALA A 172 5.33 -1.38 -7.56
CA ALA A 172 6.30 -0.95 -6.56
C ALA A 172 7.15 0.24 -7.01
N MET A 173 7.39 0.36 -8.33
CA MET A 173 8.13 1.50 -8.88
C MET A 173 7.38 2.82 -8.70
N ALA A 174 6.05 2.84 -8.85
CA ALA A 174 5.25 4.02 -8.57
C ALA A 174 5.33 4.42 -7.10
N CYS A 175 5.29 3.45 -6.17
CA CYS A 175 5.49 3.69 -4.75
C CYS A 175 6.89 4.27 -4.48
N SER A 176 7.95 3.66 -5.03
CA SER A 176 9.31 4.15 -4.87
C SER A 176 9.48 5.59 -5.39
N ALA A 177 8.90 5.88 -6.56
CA ALA A 177 8.92 7.24 -7.13
C ALA A 177 8.21 8.25 -6.23
N GLY A 178 7.08 7.88 -5.61
CA GLY A 178 6.38 8.73 -4.65
C GLY A 178 7.18 8.99 -3.38
N GLY A 179 7.88 7.99 -2.85
CA GLY A 179 8.76 8.17 -1.70
C GLY A 179 9.98 9.05 -2.02
N LEU A 180 10.54 8.91 -3.22
CA LEU A 180 11.61 9.80 -3.70
C LEU A 180 11.11 11.23 -3.88
N LEU A 181 9.90 11.44 -4.39
CA LEU A 181 9.29 12.76 -4.47
C LEU A 181 9.11 13.39 -3.08
N TRP A 182 8.65 12.60 -2.10
CA TRP A 182 8.52 13.08 -0.72
C TRP A 182 9.84 13.62 -0.19
N TYR A 183 10.96 12.89 -0.39
CA TYR A 183 12.28 13.34 0.00
C TYR A 183 12.79 14.52 -0.82
N ALA A 184 12.53 14.56 -2.12
CA ALA A 184 12.88 15.69 -2.96
C ALA A 184 12.20 16.98 -2.47
N LEU A 185 10.91 16.94 -2.14
CA LEU A 185 10.20 18.08 -1.56
C LEU A 185 10.78 18.49 -0.20
N TYR A 186 11.12 17.52 0.65
CA TYR A 186 11.78 17.80 1.93
C TYR A 186 13.12 18.52 1.74
N TRP A 187 13.96 18.07 0.82
CA TRP A 187 15.25 18.71 0.52
C TRP A 187 15.11 20.07 -0.19
N CYS A 188 14.03 20.29 -0.91
CA CYS A 188 13.70 21.60 -1.50
C CYS A 188 13.16 22.61 -0.46
N GLY A 189 13.09 22.23 0.82
CA GLY A 189 12.65 23.13 1.90
C GLY A 189 11.13 23.26 2.04
N VAL A 190 10.34 22.33 1.51
CA VAL A 190 8.90 22.27 1.74
C VAL A 190 8.69 21.75 3.16
N GLU A 191 8.54 22.64 4.14
CA GLU A 191 8.40 22.26 5.56
C GLU A 191 7.05 21.65 5.89
N ASP A 192 5.99 22.03 5.17
CA ASP A 192 4.64 21.54 5.41
C ASP A 192 4.52 20.04 5.07
N ALA A 193 4.34 19.23 6.11
CA ALA A 193 4.17 17.78 5.99
C ALA A 193 2.93 17.39 5.16
N TYR A 194 1.85 18.19 5.24
CA TYR A 194 0.63 17.91 4.46
C TYR A 194 0.85 18.06 2.96
N VAL A 195 1.60 19.09 2.58
CA VAL A 195 1.93 19.32 1.15
C VAL A 195 2.76 18.16 0.63
N ARG A 196 3.81 17.73 1.36
CA ARG A 196 4.64 16.58 0.96
C ARG A 196 3.81 15.31 0.85
N TYR A 197 2.93 15.06 1.81
CA TYR A 197 2.06 13.89 1.85
C TYR A 197 1.11 13.86 0.66
N ILE A 198 0.28 14.89 0.52
CA ILE A 198 -0.75 14.95 -0.53
C ILE A 198 -0.12 14.92 -1.92
N ALA A 199 0.94 15.69 -2.15
CA ALA A 199 1.64 15.71 -3.44
C ALA A 199 2.17 14.31 -3.80
N SER A 200 2.78 13.60 -2.85
CA SER A 200 3.33 12.27 -3.08
C SER A 200 2.24 11.21 -3.31
N VAL A 201 1.15 11.25 -2.55
CA VAL A 201 -0.01 10.35 -2.75
C VAL A 201 -0.63 10.55 -4.12
N LEU A 202 -0.88 11.81 -4.52
CA LEU A 202 -1.43 12.14 -5.83
C LEU A 202 -0.49 11.74 -6.96
N PHE A 203 0.82 11.89 -6.76
CA PHE A 203 1.83 11.50 -7.74
C PHE A 203 1.85 9.99 -7.98
N ILE A 204 1.82 9.18 -6.90
CA ILE A 204 1.71 7.71 -7.02
C ILE A 204 0.44 7.33 -7.78
N PHE A 205 -0.69 7.94 -7.40
CA PHE A 205 -1.98 7.69 -8.05
C PHE A 205 -1.91 8.03 -9.54
N ALA A 206 -1.34 9.19 -9.90
CA ALA A 206 -1.20 9.64 -11.28
C ALA A 206 -0.31 8.68 -12.09
N ILE A 207 0.86 8.27 -11.58
CA ILE A 207 1.73 7.30 -12.26
C ILE A 207 0.98 6.01 -12.53
N ARG A 208 0.26 5.47 -11.55
CA ARG A 208 -0.49 4.24 -11.72
C ARG A 208 -1.63 4.37 -12.72
N ALA A 209 -2.37 5.48 -12.66
CA ALA A 209 -3.45 5.76 -13.62
C ALA A 209 -2.91 5.87 -15.05
N LEU A 210 -1.78 6.56 -15.24
CA LEU A 210 -1.12 6.67 -16.54
C LEU A 210 -0.55 5.31 -17.01
N ALA A 211 0.04 4.54 -16.11
CA ALA A 211 0.57 3.22 -16.43
C ALA A 211 -0.52 2.28 -16.98
N ILE A 212 -1.70 2.29 -16.38
CA ILE A 212 -2.82 1.48 -16.89
C ILE A 212 -3.37 2.05 -18.20
N LYS A 213 -3.57 3.36 -18.26
CA LYS A 213 -4.12 4.01 -19.47
C LYS A 213 -3.25 3.77 -20.71
N TYR A 214 -1.94 3.83 -20.55
CA TYR A 214 -0.96 3.68 -21.64
C TYR A 214 -0.33 2.29 -21.70
N HIS A 215 -0.78 1.33 -20.86
CA HIS A 215 -0.22 -0.02 -20.78
C HIS A 215 1.30 -0.03 -20.58
N LEU A 216 1.79 0.89 -19.74
CA LEU A 216 3.21 0.99 -19.41
C LEU A 216 3.61 -0.15 -18.47
N GLY A 217 4.70 -0.81 -18.77
CA GLY A 217 5.20 -1.89 -17.93
C GLY A 217 6.72 -2.01 -18.02
N VAL A 218 7.31 -2.70 -17.06
CA VAL A 218 8.74 -3.00 -17.04
C VAL A 218 9.03 -4.13 -18.04
N PRO A 219 10.09 -4.03 -18.86
CA PRO A 219 10.47 -5.12 -19.75
C PRO A 219 10.79 -6.40 -18.98
N VAL A 220 10.32 -7.54 -19.49
CA VAL A 220 10.59 -8.85 -18.90
C VAL A 220 12.02 -9.25 -19.21
N LEU A 221 12.78 -9.67 -18.19
CA LEU A 221 14.07 -10.31 -18.39
C LEU A 221 13.83 -11.68 -19.04
N SER A 222 14.09 -11.79 -20.34
CA SER A 222 14.08 -13.07 -21.04
C SER A 222 15.50 -13.61 -21.10
N GLY A 223 15.68 -14.88 -20.71
CA GLY A 223 16.96 -15.58 -20.93
C GLY A 223 17.31 -15.64 -22.43
N ARG A 224 18.61 -15.73 -22.77
CA ARG A 224 19.10 -15.88 -24.15
C ARG A 224 18.34 -16.99 -24.85
N GLY A 225 17.54 -16.65 -25.89
CA GLY A 225 16.86 -17.60 -26.75
C GLY A 225 15.36 -17.39 -26.99
N GLN A 226 14.69 -16.49 -26.29
CA GLN A 226 13.30 -16.17 -26.60
C GLN A 226 13.19 -14.84 -27.33
N HIS A 227 12.97 -14.90 -28.64
CA HIS A 227 12.58 -13.75 -29.45
C HIS A 227 11.35 -13.09 -28.83
N ILE A 228 11.44 -11.77 -28.64
CA ILE A 228 10.34 -10.91 -28.17
C ILE A 228 9.22 -10.98 -29.21
N HIS A 229 8.33 -11.96 -29.09
CA HIS A 229 7.04 -11.89 -29.73
C HIS A 229 6.17 -10.92 -28.95
N MET A 230 6.12 -9.69 -29.39
CA MET A 230 5.10 -8.74 -29.01
C MET A 230 3.74 -9.38 -29.29
N HIS A 231 3.03 -9.81 -28.26
CA HIS A 231 1.69 -10.33 -28.35
C HIS A 231 0.70 -9.22 -28.76
N LYS A 232 0.66 -8.96 -30.06
CA LYS A 232 -0.48 -8.36 -30.74
C LYS A 232 -1.51 -9.48 -30.96
N LYS A 233 -2.22 -9.90 -29.90
CA LYS A 233 -3.42 -10.76 -30.07
C LYS A 233 -4.15 -10.96 -28.75
N GLN A 234 -4.99 -10.01 -28.38
CA GLN A 234 -6.26 -10.29 -27.71
C GLN A 234 -7.28 -9.21 -28.08
N ARG A 235 -7.56 -9.13 -29.39
CA ARG A 235 -8.87 -8.69 -29.89
C ARG A 235 -9.52 -9.90 -30.52
N LYS A 236 -10.62 -10.31 -29.98
CA LYS A 236 -11.65 -11.26 -30.40
C LYS A 236 -11.79 -12.42 -29.42
N VAL A 237 -12.65 -12.24 -28.43
CA VAL A 237 -13.75 -13.18 -28.20
C VAL A 237 -14.93 -12.32 -27.73
N THR A 238 -15.95 -12.39 -28.51
CA THR A 238 -17.33 -11.91 -28.38
C THR A 238 -17.94 -12.24 -27.04
#